data_ca5a6665b1d6ea9b3f7aff8ae8eb24df
#
_entry.id   ca5a6665b1d6ea9b3f7aff8ae8eb24df
#
_cell.length_a   1.000
_cell.length_b   1.000
_cell.length_c   1.000
_cell.angle_alpha   90.00
_cell.angle_beta   90.00
_cell.angle_gamma   90.00
#
_symmetry.space_group_name_H-M   'P 1'
#
loop_
_entity.id
_entity.type
_entity.pdbx_description
1 polymer ?
#
loop_
_entity_poly.entity_id
_entity_poly.type
_entity_poly.pdbx_seq_one_letter_code
_entity_poly.pdbx_strand_id
1 'polypeptide(L)'
;MRIDLHTHSSVSDGTDTPAGLVAQAVTAGLDVVALTDHDTFDGLPEALAAGGRLGVEVLRGIEISAQRRGASVHLLGYGCRVDDRALSAELARVREGRSGRVGAMLARLSALGMPIPADVLYRQVGDGGEASTCRRTCSRTLPEAAWTASRSTTRTTTRPPATNCGALPAS
;
A
#
# COMPACT_ATOMS: atom_id res chain seq x y z
N MET A 1 9.66 8.46 24.15
CA MET A 1 9.10 8.83 22.85
C MET A 1 8.76 7.56 22.09
N ARG A 2 7.50 7.39 21.71
CA ARG A 2 6.98 6.27 20.91
C ARG A 2 6.57 6.80 19.54
N ILE A 3 7.03 6.14 18.48
CA ILE A 3 6.92 6.63 17.12
C ILE A 3 6.43 5.50 16.21
N ASP A 4 5.47 5.82 15.30
CA ASP A 4 5.10 4.97 14.18
C ASP A 4 5.28 5.78 12.88
N LEU A 5 6.12 5.30 11.99
CA LEU A 5 6.48 6.01 10.76
C LEU A 5 5.83 5.41 9.51
N HIS A 6 4.95 4.43 9.65
CA HIS A 6 4.35 3.78 8.48
C HIS A 6 2.89 3.42 8.76
N THR A 7 2.00 4.36 8.50
CA THR A 7 0.55 4.17 8.70
C THR A 7 -0.25 4.66 7.49
N HIS A 8 -1.40 4.03 7.28
CA HIS A 8 -2.30 4.32 6.16
C HIS A 8 -3.70 4.67 6.65
N SER A 9 -4.31 5.62 5.97
CA SER A 9 -5.71 5.98 6.18
C SER A 9 -6.62 5.41 5.08
N SER A 10 -7.92 5.63 5.22
CA SER A 10 -8.92 5.25 4.20
C SER A 10 -8.80 6.06 2.90
N VAL A 11 -7.91 7.05 2.84
CA VAL A 11 -7.58 7.78 1.61
C VAL A 11 -6.77 6.90 0.67
N SER A 12 -6.07 5.88 1.20
CA SER A 12 -5.42 4.85 0.39
C SER A 12 -5.98 3.45 0.70
N ASP A 13 -5.32 2.66 1.50
CA ASP A 13 -5.70 1.27 1.78
C ASP A 13 -5.88 0.97 3.28
N GLY A 14 -5.83 1.98 4.13
CA GLY A 14 -6.18 1.89 5.54
C GLY A 14 -7.69 1.79 5.75
N THR A 15 -8.11 1.55 6.99
CA THR A 15 -9.53 1.41 7.37
C THR A 15 -10.09 2.65 8.06
N ASP A 16 -9.23 3.47 8.64
CA ASP A 16 -9.61 4.62 9.43
C ASP A 16 -9.47 5.91 8.64
N THR A 17 -10.34 6.90 8.91
CA THR A 17 -10.12 8.24 8.37
C THR A 17 -8.78 8.79 8.86
N PRO A 18 -8.17 9.76 8.17
CA PRO A 18 -6.93 10.39 8.64
C PRO A 18 -7.01 10.90 10.08
N ALA A 19 -8.14 11.50 10.47
CA ALA A 19 -8.36 11.94 11.84
C ALA A 19 -8.55 10.77 12.82
N GLY A 20 -9.24 9.71 12.40
CA GLY A 20 -9.43 8.49 13.17
C GLY A 20 -8.11 7.78 13.47
N LEU A 21 -7.23 7.68 12.48
CA LEU A 21 -5.89 7.14 12.63
C LEU A 21 -5.07 7.91 13.68
N VAL A 22 -5.11 9.25 13.65
CA VAL A 22 -4.44 10.09 14.65
C VAL A 22 -5.03 9.86 16.05
N ALA A 23 -6.35 9.73 16.18
CA ALA A 23 -6.98 9.42 17.46
C ALA A 23 -6.54 8.04 18.00
N GLN A 24 -6.38 7.04 17.12
CA GLN A 24 -5.81 5.74 17.52
C GLN A 24 -4.35 5.85 17.95
N ALA A 25 -3.54 6.68 17.28
CA ALA A 25 -2.15 6.95 17.69
C ALA A 25 -2.08 7.49 19.13
N VAL A 26 -2.97 8.43 19.49
CA VAL A 26 -3.11 8.93 20.87
C VAL A 26 -3.47 7.80 21.83
N THR A 27 -4.48 6.99 21.49
CA THR A 27 -4.91 5.87 22.33
C THR A 27 -3.80 4.85 22.53
N ALA A 28 -2.96 4.64 21.50
CA ALA A 28 -1.78 3.78 21.55
C ALA A 28 -0.61 4.42 22.33
N GLY A 29 -0.73 5.69 22.73
CA GLY A 29 0.31 6.43 23.44
C GLY A 29 1.51 6.76 22.55
N LEU A 30 1.29 7.02 21.26
CA LEU A 30 2.33 7.51 20.37
C LEU A 30 2.54 9.02 20.57
N ASP A 31 3.80 9.44 20.53
CA ASP A 31 4.20 10.84 20.52
C ASP A 31 4.24 11.39 19.09
N VAL A 32 4.60 10.54 18.11
CA VAL A 32 4.73 10.88 16.70
C VAL A 32 4.10 9.78 15.84
N VAL A 33 3.33 10.16 14.83
CA VAL A 33 2.81 9.25 13.79
C VAL A 33 3.05 9.85 12.41
N ALA A 34 3.51 9.05 11.44
CA ALA A 34 3.58 9.48 10.04
C ALA A 34 2.38 8.93 9.28
N LEU A 35 1.62 9.80 8.60
CA LEU A 35 0.67 9.35 7.59
C LEU A 35 1.41 9.17 6.26
N THR A 36 1.42 7.94 5.75
CA THR A 36 2.15 7.52 4.54
C THR A 36 1.23 6.87 3.52
N ASP A 37 0.10 7.48 3.22
CA ASP A 37 -0.84 6.98 2.24
C ASP A 37 -0.19 6.73 0.88
N HIS A 38 -0.67 5.72 0.16
CA HIS A 38 -0.11 5.33 -1.14
C HIS A 38 -0.37 6.39 -2.21
N ASP A 39 0.73 6.93 -2.76
CA ASP A 39 0.79 7.83 -3.92
C ASP A 39 -0.10 9.07 -3.81
N THR A 40 -0.46 9.51 -2.59
CA THR A 40 -1.28 10.70 -2.36
C THR A 40 -0.94 11.40 -1.06
N PHE A 41 -1.18 12.70 -1.04
CA PHE A 41 -1.10 13.56 0.15
C PHE A 41 -2.50 14.02 0.64
N ASP A 42 -3.58 13.51 0.05
CA ASP A 42 -4.92 14.04 0.25
C ASP A 42 -5.42 13.89 1.70
N GLY A 43 -4.93 12.89 2.45
CA GLY A 43 -5.22 12.68 3.86
C GLY A 43 -4.47 13.61 4.82
N LEU A 44 -3.37 14.23 4.39
CA LEU A 44 -2.50 15.00 5.27
C LEU A 44 -3.16 16.22 5.92
N PRO A 45 -3.98 17.04 5.23
CA PRO A 45 -4.62 18.20 5.87
C PRO A 45 -5.49 17.80 7.06
N GLU A 46 -6.27 16.73 6.94
CA GLU A 46 -7.11 16.22 8.02
C GLU A 46 -6.29 15.65 9.17
N ALA A 47 -5.26 14.83 8.87
CA ALA A 47 -4.38 14.25 9.88
C ALA A 47 -3.61 15.32 10.66
N LEU A 48 -3.04 16.31 9.99
CA LEU A 48 -2.32 17.43 10.62
C LEU A 48 -3.24 18.25 11.55
N ALA A 49 -4.46 18.54 11.09
CA ALA A 49 -5.44 19.24 11.90
C ALA A 49 -5.85 18.41 13.14
N ALA A 50 -5.99 17.09 12.99
CA ALA A 50 -6.27 16.19 14.12
C ALA A 50 -5.10 16.13 15.10
N GLY A 51 -3.87 16.03 14.61
CA GLY A 51 -2.65 16.03 15.44
C GLY A 51 -2.53 17.28 16.30
N GLY A 52 -2.75 18.46 15.69
CA GLY A 52 -2.76 19.73 16.42
C GLY A 52 -3.83 19.81 17.52
N ARG A 53 -4.99 19.22 17.31
CA ARG A 53 -6.07 19.17 18.33
C ARG A 53 -5.79 18.16 19.46
N LEU A 54 -5.18 17.03 19.12
CA LEU A 54 -5.02 15.89 20.02
C LEU A 54 -3.65 15.84 20.71
N GLY A 55 -2.72 16.74 20.33
CA GLY A 55 -1.40 16.83 20.94
C GLY A 55 -0.43 15.72 20.51
N VAL A 56 -0.63 15.13 19.32
CA VAL A 56 0.29 14.17 18.71
C VAL A 56 0.95 14.83 17.51
N GLU A 57 2.25 14.63 17.36
CA GLU A 57 2.98 15.12 16.19
C GLU A 57 2.65 14.24 14.98
N VAL A 58 2.13 14.86 13.91
CA VAL A 58 1.89 14.18 12.63
C VAL A 58 2.99 14.54 11.65
N LEU A 59 3.80 13.54 11.29
CA LEU A 59 4.83 13.69 10.28
C LEU A 59 4.22 13.50 8.88
N ARG A 60 4.50 14.45 7.99
CA ARG A 60 4.09 14.37 6.58
C ARG A 60 4.89 13.30 5.88
N GLY A 61 4.24 12.20 5.52
CA GLY A 61 4.81 11.08 4.81
C GLY A 61 4.04 10.76 3.54
N ILE A 62 4.58 9.84 2.78
CA ILE A 62 3.97 9.22 1.60
C ILE A 62 4.62 7.87 1.37
N GLU A 63 3.86 6.90 0.89
CA GLU A 63 4.39 5.66 0.34
C GLU A 63 4.27 5.67 -1.17
N ILE A 64 5.39 5.82 -1.88
CA ILE A 64 5.45 5.88 -3.33
C ILE A 64 5.56 4.47 -3.90
N SER A 65 4.63 4.12 -4.77
CA SER A 65 4.68 2.86 -5.51
C SER A 65 5.59 2.97 -6.71
N ALA A 66 6.59 2.11 -6.74
CA ALA A 66 7.56 2.03 -7.80
C ALA A 66 7.71 0.59 -8.32
N GLN A 67 8.36 0.43 -9.46
CA GLN A 67 8.74 -0.86 -10.01
C GLN A 67 10.23 -0.90 -10.33
N ARG A 68 10.87 -1.99 -9.96
CA ARG A 68 12.25 -2.25 -10.35
C ARG A 68 12.37 -3.65 -10.93
N ARG A 69 12.74 -3.76 -12.21
CA ARG A 69 12.91 -5.04 -12.91
C ARG A 69 11.70 -5.97 -12.79
N GLY A 70 10.49 -5.41 -12.86
CA GLY A 70 9.23 -6.15 -12.74
C GLY A 70 8.78 -6.48 -11.31
N ALA A 71 9.59 -6.18 -10.29
CA ALA A 71 9.19 -6.29 -8.89
C ALA A 71 8.56 -4.97 -8.39
N SER A 72 7.49 -5.07 -7.61
CA SER A 72 6.90 -3.93 -6.91
C SER A 72 7.83 -3.52 -5.76
N VAL A 73 8.10 -2.23 -5.65
CA VAL A 73 8.90 -1.63 -4.59
C VAL A 73 8.11 -0.46 -4.02
N HIS A 74 8.03 -0.35 -2.71
CA HIS A 74 7.43 0.78 -2.03
C HIS A 74 8.52 1.62 -1.36
N LEU A 75 8.47 2.92 -1.58
CA LEU A 75 9.42 3.88 -1.05
C LEU A 75 8.71 4.81 -0.09
N LEU A 76 9.12 4.81 1.17
CA LEU A 76 8.63 5.76 2.16
C LEU A 76 9.39 7.08 2.02
N GLY A 77 8.65 8.18 1.82
CA GLY A 77 9.18 9.53 1.80
C GLY A 77 8.63 10.35 2.97
N TYR A 78 9.48 11.18 3.58
CA TYR A 78 9.08 12.03 4.69
C TYR A 78 9.48 13.48 4.43
N GLY A 79 8.66 14.41 4.92
CA GLY A 79 8.92 15.84 4.74
C GLY A 79 8.83 16.33 3.29
N CYS A 80 8.21 15.54 2.41
CA CYS A 80 8.03 15.91 1.01
C CYS A 80 7.19 17.19 0.89
N ARG A 81 7.49 17.96 -0.16
CA ARG A 81 6.70 19.14 -0.50
C ARG A 81 5.42 18.73 -1.19
N VAL A 82 4.30 18.93 -0.52
CA VAL A 82 2.96 18.59 -1.05
C VAL A 82 2.52 19.47 -2.22
N ASP A 83 3.17 20.64 -2.38
CA ASP A 83 2.92 21.61 -3.45
C ASP A 83 3.85 21.43 -4.67
N ASP A 84 4.71 20.41 -4.67
CA ASP A 84 5.57 20.11 -5.82
C ASP A 84 4.76 19.56 -6.99
N ARG A 85 4.69 20.35 -8.06
CA ARG A 85 3.90 20.00 -9.25
C ARG A 85 4.44 18.80 -10.00
N ALA A 86 5.75 18.60 -10.04
CA ALA A 86 6.35 17.47 -10.75
C ALA A 86 6.06 16.17 -10.00
N LEU A 87 6.22 16.17 -8.69
CA LEU A 87 5.85 15.03 -7.84
C LEU A 87 4.37 14.72 -7.94
N SER A 88 3.50 15.73 -7.82
CA SER A 88 2.04 15.53 -7.91
C SER A 88 1.60 14.96 -9.25
N ALA A 89 2.21 15.39 -10.37
CA ALA A 89 1.92 14.85 -11.68
C ALA A 89 2.35 13.38 -11.81
N GLU A 90 3.50 13.02 -11.26
CA GLU A 90 3.96 11.62 -11.28
C GLU A 90 3.11 10.72 -10.42
N LEU A 91 2.72 11.15 -9.22
CA LEU A 91 1.81 10.43 -8.34
C LEU A 91 0.44 10.20 -9.02
N ALA A 92 -0.08 11.20 -9.74
CA ALA A 92 -1.31 11.06 -10.50
C ALA A 92 -1.18 9.96 -11.58
N ARG A 93 -0.08 9.92 -12.33
CA ARG A 93 0.18 8.87 -13.33
C ARG A 93 0.24 7.47 -12.70
N VAL A 94 0.86 7.35 -11.52
CA VAL A 94 0.93 6.08 -10.80
C VAL A 94 -0.47 5.61 -10.41
N ARG A 95 -1.32 6.51 -9.89
CA ARG A 95 -2.72 6.21 -9.54
C ARG A 95 -3.55 5.81 -10.77
N GLU A 96 -3.44 6.54 -11.88
CA GLU A 96 -4.13 6.20 -13.12
C GLU A 96 -3.74 4.82 -13.64
N GLY A 97 -2.45 4.48 -13.58
CA GLY A 97 -1.97 3.15 -13.96
C GLY A 97 -2.53 2.01 -13.10
N ARG A 98 -2.97 2.30 -11.88
CA ARG A 98 -3.62 1.31 -11.00
C ARG A 98 -5.06 1.04 -11.37
N SER A 99 -5.81 2.06 -11.73
CA SER A 99 -7.23 1.93 -12.10
C SER A 99 -7.43 0.96 -13.27
N GLY A 100 -6.52 0.98 -14.25
CA GLY A 100 -6.54 0.04 -15.38
C GLY A 100 -6.28 -1.42 -14.98
N ARG A 101 -5.54 -1.65 -13.90
CA ARG A 101 -5.21 -3.02 -13.45
C ARG A 101 -6.42 -3.77 -12.89
N VAL A 102 -7.35 -3.08 -12.24
CA VAL A 102 -8.57 -3.72 -11.70
C VAL A 102 -9.40 -4.31 -12.84
N GLY A 103 -9.61 -3.55 -13.92
CA GLY A 103 -10.32 -4.06 -15.09
C GLY A 103 -9.65 -5.28 -15.73
N ALA A 104 -8.33 -5.24 -15.87
CA ALA A 104 -7.56 -6.38 -16.40
C ALA A 104 -7.64 -7.62 -15.48
N MET A 105 -7.63 -7.42 -14.16
CA MET A 105 -7.82 -8.52 -13.18
C MET A 105 -9.21 -9.14 -13.27
N LEU A 106 -10.25 -8.33 -13.36
CA LEU A 106 -11.63 -8.81 -13.52
C LEU A 106 -11.81 -9.60 -14.81
N ALA A 107 -11.24 -9.10 -15.93
CA ALA A 107 -11.26 -9.81 -17.21
C ALA A 107 -10.55 -11.17 -17.10
N ARG A 108 -9.39 -11.23 -16.43
CA ARG A 108 -8.65 -12.46 -16.23
C ARG A 108 -9.39 -13.45 -15.34
N LEU A 109 -10.06 -13.01 -14.27
CA LEU A 109 -10.89 -13.85 -13.41
C LEU A 109 -12.08 -14.41 -14.19
N SER A 110 -12.73 -13.59 -15.02
CA SER A 110 -13.81 -14.03 -15.89
C SER A 110 -13.36 -15.11 -16.87
N ALA A 111 -12.20 -14.94 -17.50
CA ALA A 111 -11.60 -15.92 -18.41
C ALA A 111 -11.25 -17.25 -17.71
N LEU A 112 -11.04 -17.24 -16.40
CA LEU A 112 -10.81 -18.44 -15.57
C LEU A 112 -12.11 -19.07 -15.02
N GLY A 113 -13.28 -18.60 -15.48
CA GLY A 113 -14.57 -19.09 -15.02
C GLY A 113 -15.00 -18.55 -13.64
N MET A 114 -14.35 -17.51 -13.13
CA MET A 114 -14.63 -16.89 -11.83
C MET A 114 -15.05 -15.42 -12.03
N PRO A 115 -16.16 -15.11 -12.72
CA PRO A 115 -16.55 -13.75 -12.97
C PRO A 115 -16.96 -13.05 -11.67
N ILE A 116 -16.39 -11.88 -11.42
CA ILE A 116 -16.79 -10.98 -10.35
C ILE A 116 -17.37 -9.73 -11.01
N PRO A 117 -18.64 -9.38 -10.75
CA PRO A 117 -19.21 -8.14 -11.27
C PRO A 117 -18.47 -6.93 -10.70
N ALA A 118 -18.10 -5.99 -11.56
CA ALA A 118 -17.32 -4.81 -11.16
C ALA A 118 -18.05 -3.97 -10.09
N ASP A 119 -19.37 -3.85 -10.19
CA ASP A 119 -20.20 -3.13 -9.24
C ASP A 119 -20.20 -3.77 -7.83
N VAL A 120 -20.09 -5.09 -7.73
CA VAL A 120 -19.95 -5.79 -6.45
C VAL A 120 -18.61 -5.46 -5.81
N LEU A 121 -17.54 -5.45 -6.61
CA LEU A 121 -16.20 -5.10 -6.14
C LEU A 121 -16.16 -3.66 -5.63
N TYR A 122 -16.60 -2.70 -6.44
CA TYR A 122 -16.55 -1.28 -6.07
C TYR A 122 -17.43 -0.93 -4.86
N ARG A 123 -18.56 -1.60 -4.65
CA ARG A 123 -19.34 -1.42 -3.42
C ARG A 123 -18.61 -1.86 -2.15
N GLN A 124 -17.71 -2.85 -2.25
CA GLN A 124 -16.96 -3.36 -1.09
C GLN A 124 -15.68 -2.57 -0.80
N VAL A 125 -15.10 -1.97 -1.83
CA VAL A 125 -13.78 -1.32 -1.74
C VAL A 125 -13.91 0.21 -1.67
N GLY A 126 -15.09 0.76 -2.03
CA GLY A 126 -15.30 2.20 -2.22
C GLY A 126 -14.65 2.72 -3.51
N ASP A 127 -15.00 3.93 -3.90
CA ASP A 127 -14.53 4.55 -5.16
C ASP A 127 -13.01 4.84 -5.16
N GLY A 128 -12.35 4.85 -4.01
CA GLY A 128 -10.91 5.04 -3.84
C GLY A 128 -10.12 3.76 -3.58
N GLY A 129 -10.78 2.58 -3.65
CA GLY A 129 -10.17 1.30 -3.31
C GLY A 129 -9.01 0.92 -4.21
N GLU A 130 -7.83 0.82 -3.61
CA GLU A 130 -6.62 0.40 -4.29
C GLU A 130 -6.60 -1.11 -4.64
N ALA A 131 -5.74 -1.50 -5.59
CA ALA A 131 -5.56 -2.89 -5.99
C ALA A 131 -5.14 -3.81 -4.82
N SER A 132 -4.56 -3.28 -3.75
CA SER A 132 -4.24 -3.99 -2.50
C SER A 132 -5.50 -4.35 -1.72
N THR A 133 -6.45 -3.43 -1.61
CA THR A 133 -7.75 -3.66 -0.99
C THR A 133 -8.58 -4.65 -1.80
N CYS A 134 -8.52 -4.57 -3.15
CA CYS A 134 -9.12 -5.55 -4.04
C CYS A 134 -8.60 -6.97 -3.77
N ARG A 135 -7.31 -7.14 -3.50
CA ARG A 135 -6.73 -8.45 -3.19
C ARG A 135 -7.30 -9.06 -1.90
N ARG A 136 -7.51 -8.26 -0.85
CA ARG A 136 -8.16 -8.69 0.40
C ARG A 136 -9.63 -9.06 0.22
N THR A 137 -10.35 -8.28 -0.56
CA THR A 137 -11.77 -8.51 -0.84
C THR A 137 -11.97 -9.76 -1.71
N CYS A 138 -11.16 -9.95 -2.74
CA CYS A 138 -11.19 -11.16 -3.56
C CYS A 138 -10.88 -12.42 -2.75
N SER A 139 -10.00 -12.37 -1.75
CA SER A 139 -9.71 -13.51 -0.89
C SER A 139 -10.86 -13.88 0.06
N ARG A 140 -11.76 -12.95 0.38
CA ARG A 140 -12.95 -13.20 1.20
C ARG A 140 -14.15 -13.72 0.42
N THR A 141 -14.23 -13.43 -0.88
CA THR A 141 -15.35 -13.79 -1.74
C THR A 141 -15.11 -15.07 -2.55
N LEU A 142 -13.86 -15.50 -2.69
CA LEU A 142 -13.52 -16.73 -3.39
C LEU A 142 -13.65 -17.94 -2.44
N PRO A 143 -14.27 -19.05 -2.87
CA PRO A 143 -14.32 -20.27 -2.08
C PRO A 143 -12.88 -20.80 -1.83
N GLU A 144 -12.68 -21.41 -0.66
CA GLU A 144 -11.36 -21.89 -0.18
C GLU A 144 -10.61 -22.78 -1.18
N ALA A 145 -11.34 -23.51 -2.02
CA ALA A 145 -10.80 -24.34 -3.09
C ALA A 145 -10.06 -23.57 -4.19
N ALA A 146 -10.41 -22.31 -4.43
CA ALA A 146 -9.75 -21.46 -5.43
C ALA A 146 -8.38 -20.92 -4.93
N TRP A 147 -8.22 -20.88 -3.61
CA TRP A 147 -6.99 -20.41 -2.96
C TRP A 147 -5.85 -21.43 -3.02
N THR A 148 -6.17 -22.72 -2.95
CA THR A 148 -5.20 -23.82 -3.04
C THR A 148 -4.59 -23.95 -4.44
N ALA A 149 -5.35 -23.67 -5.49
CA ALA A 149 -4.85 -23.74 -6.87
C ALA A 149 -3.80 -22.66 -7.19
N SER A 150 -3.86 -21.49 -6.52
CA SER A 150 -2.91 -20.40 -6.74
C SER A 150 -1.57 -20.60 -6.01
N ARG A 151 -1.51 -21.46 -4.99
CA ARG A 151 -0.30 -21.78 -4.24
C ARG A 151 0.58 -22.85 -4.87
N SER A 152 0.04 -23.67 -5.78
CA SER A 152 0.78 -24.80 -6.37
C SER A 152 1.75 -24.39 -7.50
N THR A 153 1.79 -23.12 -7.88
CA THR A 153 2.70 -22.62 -8.92
C THR A 153 3.93 -21.89 -8.38
N THR A 154 4.17 -21.91 -7.06
CA THR A 154 5.44 -21.41 -6.52
C THR A 154 6.53 -22.46 -6.71
N ARG A 155 7.21 -22.36 -7.82
CA ARG A 155 8.37 -23.15 -8.20
C ARG A 155 9.41 -23.10 -7.08
N THR A 156 9.71 -24.25 -6.49
CA THR A 156 10.82 -24.45 -5.57
C THR A 156 12.12 -24.14 -6.31
N THR A 157 12.66 -22.94 -6.17
CA THR A 157 14.04 -22.66 -6.56
C THR A 157 14.93 -23.14 -5.43
N THR A 158 15.52 -24.30 -5.60
CA THR A 158 16.64 -24.78 -4.80
C THR A 158 17.75 -23.74 -4.83
N ARG A 159 18.10 -23.22 -3.66
CA ARG A 159 19.23 -22.33 -3.42
C ARG A 159 20.54 -23.08 -3.75
N PRO A 160 21.43 -22.54 -4.61
CA PRO A 160 22.73 -23.14 -4.81
C PRO A 160 23.57 -23.01 -3.52
N PRO A 161 24.52 -23.96 -3.26
CA PRO A 161 25.33 -23.90 -2.06
C PRO A 161 26.26 -22.68 -2.08
N ALA A 162 26.47 -22.10 -0.89
CA ALA A 162 27.37 -20.98 -0.68
C ALA A 162 28.81 -21.37 -1.04
N THR A 163 29.37 -20.74 -2.05
CA THR A 163 30.78 -20.78 -2.34
C THR A 163 31.55 -19.93 -1.32
N ASN A 164 32.42 -20.59 -0.61
CA ASN A 164 33.37 -20.07 0.36
C ASN A 164 34.27 -19.00 -0.32
N CYS A 165 34.16 -17.73 0.10
CA CYS A 165 35.11 -16.69 -0.31
C CYS A 165 36.40 -16.88 0.48
N GLY A 166 37.45 -17.40 -0.21
CA GLY A 166 38.77 -17.55 0.33
C GLY A 166 39.40 -16.20 0.68
N ALA A 167 40.14 -16.20 1.79
CA ALA A 167 40.95 -15.10 2.27
C ALA A 167 42.04 -14.72 1.24
N LEU A 168 42.17 -13.39 1.02
CA LEU A 168 43.31 -12.81 0.32
C LEU A 168 44.52 -12.71 1.27
N PRO A 169 45.76 -13.05 0.84
CA PRO A 169 46.93 -12.84 1.67
C PRO A 169 47.36 -11.37 1.66
N ALA A 170 47.84 -10.92 2.82
CA ALA A 170 48.53 -9.64 2.98
C ALA A 170 49.90 -9.65 2.32
N SER A 171 50.20 -8.60 1.56
CA SER A 171 51.55 -8.11 1.28
C SER A 171 51.49 -6.66 0.82
#